data_54ae59283ce87a245038a0b34a884d81
#
_entry.id   54ae59283ce87a245038a0b34a884d81
#
_cell.length_a   1.000
_cell.length_b   1.000
_cell.length_c   1.000
_cell.angle_alpha   90.00
_cell.angle_beta   90.00
_cell.angle_gamma   90.00
#
_symmetry.space_group_name_H-M   'P 1'
#
loop_
_entity.id
_entity.type
_entity.pdbx_description
1 polymer ?
#
loop_
_entity_poly.entity_id
_entity_poly.type
_entity_poly.pdbx_seq_one_letter_code
_entity_poly.pdbx_strand_id
1 'polypeptide(L)'
;IHCVQLYCTQCIYLKVIKMSNLYSTQVKAIGGRSGNIRSEDGILELKLALPKELGGKGDATNPEQLFAAGYAACFGNAVIHVTRSNKEYKIRDNDVEVLSTVGMVANGNGGFALTVHLDVTLSGISQADAEKIVEQTHQVCPYSNAIRGNMQVCTTVYTK
;
A
#
# COMPACT_ATOMS: atom_id res chain seq x y z
N ILE A 1 -16.29 -22.05 15.20
CA ILE A 1 -15.35 -20.99 14.78
C ILE A 1 -16.21 -19.75 14.58
N HIS A 2 -16.20 -18.83 15.57
CA HIS A 2 -16.99 -17.59 15.50
C HIS A 2 -16.18 -16.57 14.73
N CYS A 3 -16.63 -16.22 13.54
CA CYS A 3 -16.14 -15.06 12.81
C CYS A 3 -16.75 -13.82 13.48
N VAL A 4 -15.95 -13.02 14.17
CA VAL A 4 -16.39 -11.73 14.71
C VAL A 4 -16.47 -10.77 13.53
N GLN A 5 -17.66 -10.60 13.01
CA GLN A 5 -17.99 -9.65 11.96
C GLN A 5 -18.02 -8.26 12.60
N LEU A 6 -16.94 -7.52 12.51
CA LEU A 6 -16.91 -6.10 12.88
C LEU A 6 -17.85 -5.34 11.95
N TYR A 7 -18.84 -4.71 12.54
CA TYR A 7 -19.93 -3.99 11.89
C TYR A 7 -19.42 -2.99 10.85
N CYS A 8 -19.63 -3.30 9.58
CA CYS A 8 -19.67 -2.33 8.51
C CYS A 8 -21.15 -2.12 8.13
N THR A 9 -21.76 -1.08 8.64
CA THR A 9 -23.14 -0.66 8.33
C THR A 9 -23.36 -0.34 6.85
N GLN A 10 -22.31 -0.34 6.04
CA GLN A 10 -22.34 -0.16 4.58
C GLN A 10 -22.41 -1.46 3.78
N CYS A 11 -22.37 -2.64 4.43
CA CYS A 11 -22.48 -3.94 3.73
C CYS A 11 -23.91 -4.30 3.28
N ILE A 12 -24.92 -3.50 3.55
CA ILE A 12 -26.34 -3.88 3.29
C ILE A 12 -26.77 -3.63 1.84
N TYR A 13 -25.98 -2.94 1.01
CA TYR A 13 -26.39 -2.60 -0.37
C TYR A 13 -25.36 -2.94 -1.47
N LEU A 14 -24.34 -3.71 -1.18
CA LEU A 14 -23.52 -4.27 -2.24
C LEU A 14 -24.17 -5.58 -2.74
N LYS A 15 -24.81 -5.48 -3.93
CA LYS A 15 -25.06 -6.63 -4.81
C LYS A 15 -23.85 -7.56 -4.65
N VAL A 16 -24.05 -8.76 -4.11
CA VAL A 16 -23.00 -9.77 -4.00
C VAL A 16 -22.58 -10.12 -5.42
N ILE A 17 -21.66 -9.34 -5.98
CA ILE A 17 -20.86 -9.77 -7.10
C ILE A 17 -20.09 -10.95 -6.51
N LYS A 18 -20.30 -12.14 -7.06
CA LYS A 18 -19.55 -13.34 -6.70
C LYS A 18 -18.09 -13.09 -7.11
N MET A 19 -17.34 -12.42 -6.22
CA MET A 19 -15.93 -12.12 -6.44
C MET A 19 -15.18 -13.41 -6.21
N SER A 20 -14.68 -14.03 -7.28
CA SER A 20 -13.73 -15.12 -7.17
C SER A 20 -12.38 -14.53 -6.79
N ASN A 21 -11.71 -15.07 -5.77
CA ASN A 21 -10.34 -14.70 -5.46
C ASN A 21 -9.44 -15.08 -6.63
N LEU A 22 -8.75 -14.09 -7.18
CA LEU A 22 -7.70 -14.33 -8.19
C LEU A 22 -6.43 -14.89 -7.54
N TYR A 23 -6.16 -14.50 -6.28
CA TYR A 23 -5.00 -14.92 -5.51
C TYR A 23 -5.28 -14.71 -4.02
N SER A 24 -4.66 -15.54 -3.18
CA SER A 24 -4.64 -15.35 -1.72
C SER A 24 -3.27 -15.75 -1.18
N THR A 25 -2.88 -15.12 -0.09
CA THR A 25 -1.65 -15.45 0.66
C THR A 25 -1.95 -15.36 2.15
N GLN A 26 -1.14 -16.08 2.94
CA GLN A 26 -1.24 -16.07 4.38
C GLN A 26 0.12 -15.72 4.99
N VAL A 27 0.11 -14.84 5.98
CA VAL A 27 1.30 -14.48 6.76
C VAL A 27 0.94 -14.60 8.23
N LYS A 28 1.73 -15.37 8.98
CA LYS A 28 1.60 -15.50 10.42
C LYS A 28 2.53 -14.52 11.13
N ALA A 29 2.00 -13.82 12.12
CA ALA A 29 2.78 -12.99 13.04
C ALA A 29 2.76 -13.60 14.44
N ILE A 30 3.92 -13.64 15.10
CA ILE A 30 4.08 -14.09 16.48
C ILE A 30 4.86 -13.02 17.25
N GLY A 31 4.37 -12.62 18.43
CA GLY A 31 5.02 -11.59 19.26
C GLY A 31 4.77 -10.15 18.84
N GLY A 32 3.80 -9.92 17.92
CA GLY A 32 3.40 -8.58 17.47
C GLY A 32 4.58 -7.77 16.94
N ARG A 33 4.68 -6.50 17.34
CA ARG A 33 5.71 -5.54 16.86
C ARG A 33 7.15 -5.86 17.30
N SER A 34 7.36 -6.83 18.20
CA SER A 34 8.69 -7.23 18.67
C SER A 34 9.00 -8.70 18.40
N GLY A 35 8.24 -9.31 17.52
CA GLY A 35 8.35 -10.73 17.19
C GLY A 35 8.87 -10.98 15.78
N ASN A 36 8.18 -11.85 15.07
CA ASN A 36 8.50 -12.21 13.69
C ASN A 36 7.24 -12.42 12.85
N ILE A 37 7.40 -12.31 11.53
CA ILE A 37 6.40 -12.65 10.54
C ILE A 37 6.97 -13.68 9.57
N ARG A 38 6.10 -14.58 9.09
CA ARG A 38 6.46 -15.55 8.06
C ARG A 38 5.25 -15.86 7.17
N SER A 39 5.45 -15.84 5.86
CA SER A 39 4.46 -16.33 4.91
C SER A 39 4.41 -17.87 4.90
N GLU A 40 3.27 -18.41 4.47
CA GLU A 40 3.07 -19.86 4.40
C GLU A 40 4.09 -20.56 3.48
N ASP A 41 4.45 -19.90 2.37
CA ASP A 41 5.46 -20.36 1.42
C ASP A 41 6.92 -20.13 1.88
N GLY A 42 7.12 -19.41 3.00
CA GLY A 42 8.42 -19.10 3.57
C GLY A 42 9.24 -18.06 2.81
N ILE A 43 8.71 -17.44 1.74
CA ILE A 43 9.43 -16.41 0.97
C ILE A 43 9.60 -15.14 1.79
N LEU A 44 8.56 -14.73 2.52
CA LEU A 44 8.64 -13.63 3.47
C LEU A 44 8.91 -14.17 4.87
N GLU A 45 10.10 -13.90 5.40
CA GLU A 45 10.44 -14.22 6.78
C GLU A 45 11.28 -13.08 7.37
N LEU A 46 10.71 -12.36 8.34
CA LEU A 46 11.32 -11.14 8.89
C LEU A 46 11.12 -11.07 10.40
N LYS A 47 12.15 -10.59 11.09
CA LYS A 47 12.08 -10.13 12.48
C LYS A 47 11.47 -8.73 12.51
N LEU A 48 10.69 -8.45 13.54
CA LEU A 48 10.12 -7.14 13.80
C LEU A 48 10.73 -6.50 15.04
N ALA A 49 10.86 -5.19 15.01
CA ALA A 49 11.24 -4.39 16.17
C ALA A 49 10.47 -3.06 16.17
N LEU A 50 10.24 -2.52 17.37
CA LEU A 50 9.77 -1.15 17.50
C LEU A 50 10.87 -0.18 17.03
N PRO A 51 10.52 0.86 16.26
CA PRO A 51 11.45 1.90 15.88
C PRO A 51 11.91 2.71 17.10
N LYS A 52 13.04 3.39 16.99
CA LYS A 52 13.64 4.16 18.08
C LYS A 52 12.72 5.27 18.58
N GLU A 53 11.99 5.90 17.69
CA GLU A 53 11.02 6.97 17.95
C GLU A 53 9.86 6.51 18.84
N LEU A 54 9.58 5.20 18.86
CA LEU A 54 8.58 4.59 19.72
C LEU A 54 9.19 3.85 20.93
N GLY A 55 10.46 4.17 21.26
CA GLY A 55 11.16 3.58 22.40
C GLY A 55 11.75 2.19 22.16
N GLY A 56 11.80 1.73 20.94
CA GLY A 56 12.40 0.44 20.56
C GLY A 56 13.88 0.54 20.21
N LYS A 57 14.48 -0.59 19.81
CA LYS A 57 15.87 -0.66 19.38
C LYS A 57 16.06 -0.23 17.91
N GLY A 58 15.03 -0.36 17.08
CA GLY A 58 15.12 -0.07 15.64
C GLY A 58 16.10 -1.00 14.90
N ASP A 59 16.30 -2.22 15.38
CA ASP A 59 17.26 -3.20 14.86
C ASP A 59 16.63 -4.24 13.92
N ALA A 60 15.36 -4.06 13.58
CA ALA A 60 14.64 -4.86 12.60
C ALA A 60 13.53 -4.03 11.95
N THR A 61 12.82 -4.62 10.98
CA THR A 61 11.70 -3.94 10.30
C THR A 61 10.48 -3.75 11.21
N ASN A 62 9.50 -3.00 10.75
CA ASN A 62 8.27 -2.73 11.48
C ASN A 62 7.04 -2.76 10.53
N PRO A 63 5.82 -2.83 11.06
CA PRO A 63 4.61 -2.87 10.24
C PRO A 63 4.44 -1.69 9.30
N GLU A 64 4.90 -0.49 9.68
CA GLU A 64 4.81 0.71 8.87
C GLU A 64 5.72 0.61 7.64
N GLN A 65 6.94 0.07 7.79
CA GLN A 65 7.84 -0.20 6.66
C GLN A 65 7.26 -1.27 5.73
N LEU A 66 6.62 -2.30 6.27
CA LEU A 66 5.97 -3.33 5.45
C LEU A 66 4.79 -2.76 4.66
N PHE A 67 3.99 -1.89 5.28
CA PHE A 67 2.90 -1.20 4.61
C PHE A 67 3.43 -0.28 3.50
N ALA A 68 4.49 0.50 3.79
CA ALA A 68 5.14 1.38 2.82
C ALA A 68 5.69 0.58 1.62
N ALA A 69 6.40 -0.52 1.87
CA ALA A 69 6.95 -1.38 0.84
C ALA A 69 5.85 -2.01 -0.04
N GLY A 70 4.80 -2.55 0.58
CA GLY A 70 3.66 -3.12 -0.12
C GLY A 70 2.93 -2.08 -0.96
N TYR A 71 2.72 -0.88 -0.43
CA TYR A 71 2.03 0.17 -1.17
C TYR A 71 2.88 0.68 -2.33
N ALA A 72 4.17 0.95 -2.12
CA ALA A 72 5.07 1.39 -3.18
C ALA A 72 5.11 0.38 -4.34
N ALA A 73 5.28 -0.90 -4.04
CA ALA A 73 5.31 -1.97 -5.05
C ALA A 73 3.95 -2.12 -5.77
N CYS A 74 2.85 -2.10 -5.03
CA CYS A 74 1.50 -2.23 -5.59
C CYS A 74 1.14 -1.04 -6.48
N PHE A 75 1.46 0.18 -6.04
CA PHE A 75 1.21 1.40 -6.81
C PHE A 75 2.08 1.46 -8.06
N GLY A 76 3.39 1.15 -7.94
CA GLY A 76 4.30 1.10 -9.08
C GLY A 76 3.84 0.11 -10.16
N ASN A 77 3.41 -1.10 -9.75
CA ASN A 77 2.83 -2.06 -10.68
C ASN A 77 1.52 -1.54 -11.34
N ALA A 78 0.70 -0.81 -10.60
CA ALA A 78 -0.52 -0.21 -11.13
C ALA A 78 -0.19 0.91 -12.15
N VAL A 79 0.86 1.72 -11.93
CA VAL A 79 1.39 2.68 -12.93
C VAL A 79 1.78 1.95 -14.21
N ILE A 80 2.57 0.87 -14.09
CA ILE A 80 2.99 0.05 -15.24
C ILE A 80 1.77 -0.51 -15.99
N HIS A 81 0.74 -0.97 -15.27
CA HIS A 81 -0.50 -1.46 -15.87
C HIS A 81 -1.23 -0.36 -16.66
N VAL A 82 -1.39 0.84 -16.08
CA VAL A 82 -2.04 1.98 -16.73
C VAL A 82 -1.28 2.39 -17.99
N THR A 83 0.04 2.50 -17.92
CA THR A 83 0.88 2.92 -19.06
C THR A 83 0.87 1.89 -20.20
N ARG A 84 0.89 0.58 -19.88
CA ARG A 84 0.80 -0.48 -20.89
C ARG A 84 -0.57 -0.56 -21.57
N SER A 85 -1.62 -0.12 -20.88
CA SER A 85 -2.98 -0.06 -21.44
C SER A 85 -3.15 1.05 -22.46
N ASN A 86 -2.28 2.07 -22.43
CA ASN A 86 -2.25 3.16 -23.42
C ASN A 86 -0.95 3.11 -24.25
N LYS A 87 -1.08 2.75 -25.54
CA LYS A 87 0.06 2.60 -26.46
C LYS A 87 0.83 3.90 -26.76
N GLU A 88 0.30 5.06 -26.38
CA GLU A 88 0.98 6.35 -26.54
C GLU A 88 2.14 6.51 -25.55
N TYR A 89 2.08 5.85 -24.39
CA TYR A 89 3.12 5.91 -23.38
C TYR A 89 4.18 4.82 -23.60
N LYS A 90 5.43 5.24 -23.77
CA LYS A 90 6.59 4.35 -23.96
C LYS A 90 7.45 4.30 -22.71
N ILE A 91 6.83 3.93 -21.58
CA ILE A 91 7.48 3.83 -20.27
C ILE A 91 7.92 2.39 -20.04
N ARG A 92 9.19 2.19 -19.67
CA ARG A 92 9.73 0.90 -19.23
C ARG A 92 9.49 0.74 -17.73
N ASP A 93 9.52 -0.47 -17.23
CA ASP A 93 9.31 -0.76 -15.79
C ASP A 93 10.32 0.00 -14.90
N ASN A 94 11.58 0.12 -15.35
CA ASN A 94 12.64 0.85 -14.63
C ASN A 94 12.52 2.39 -14.73
N ASP A 95 11.61 2.89 -15.52
CA ASP A 95 11.31 4.33 -15.62
C ASP A 95 10.26 4.76 -14.58
N VAL A 96 9.74 3.81 -13.78
CA VAL A 96 8.76 4.03 -12.71
C VAL A 96 9.41 3.85 -11.35
N GLU A 97 9.44 4.93 -10.57
CA GLU A 97 9.94 4.92 -9.19
C GLU A 97 8.83 5.43 -8.26
N VAL A 98 8.56 4.71 -7.17
CA VAL A 98 7.59 5.10 -6.16
C VAL A 98 8.25 5.04 -4.78
N LEU A 99 8.34 6.19 -4.12
CA LEU A 99 8.71 6.29 -2.72
C LEU A 99 7.43 6.46 -1.89
N SER A 100 7.19 5.54 -0.97
CA SER A 100 6.06 5.62 -0.03
C SER A 100 6.56 5.98 1.36
N THR A 101 6.13 7.13 1.86
CA THR A 101 6.35 7.57 3.23
C THR A 101 5.11 7.26 4.06
N VAL A 102 5.26 6.45 5.10
CA VAL A 102 4.19 6.07 6.01
C VAL A 102 4.52 6.54 7.42
N GLY A 103 3.62 7.31 7.99
CA GLY A 103 3.71 7.77 9.37
C GLY A 103 2.59 7.17 10.24
N MET A 104 2.77 7.21 11.54
CA MET A 104 1.75 6.84 12.53
C MET A 104 1.44 8.04 13.41
N VAL A 105 0.16 8.34 13.59
CA VAL A 105 -0.33 9.46 14.41
C VAL A 105 -1.37 8.97 15.41
N ALA A 106 -1.52 9.67 16.54
CA ALA A 106 -2.64 9.45 17.44
C ALA A 106 -3.95 9.93 16.76
N ASN A 107 -5.02 9.13 16.86
CA ASN A 107 -6.31 9.46 16.24
C ASN A 107 -7.24 10.30 17.12
N GLY A 108 -6.76 10.74 18.30
CA GLY A 108 -7.55 11.53 19.25
C GLY A 108 -8.55 10.72 20.11
N ASN A 109 -8.77 9.44 19.81
CA ASN A 109 -9.72 8.56 20.50
C ASN A 109 -9.03 7.40 21.26
N GLY A 110 -7.76 7.60 21.64
CA GLY A 110 -6.97 6.58 22.33
C GLY A 110 -6.36 5.51 21.42
N GLY A 111 -6.52 5.64 20.10
CA GLY A 111 -5.93 4.75 19.11
C GLY A 111 -4.94 5.48 18.18
N PHE A 112 -4.56 4.80 17.11
CA PHE A 112 -3.60 5.29 16.13
C PHE A 112 -4.18 5.23 14.71
N ALA A 113 -3.70 6.10 13.84
CA ALA A 113 -3.98 6.11 12.42
C ALA A 113 -2.67 6.19 11.62
N LEU A 114 -2.69 5.75 10.37
CA LEU A 114 -1.56 5.93 9.47
C LEU A 114 -1.76 7.17 8.61
N THR A 115 -0.65 7.80 8.24
CA THR A 115 -0.57 8.81 7.19
C THR A 115 0.28 8.28 6.05
N VAL A 116 -0.06 8.63 4.81
CA VAL A 116 0.68 8.18 3.62
C VAL A 116 0.96 9.34 2.69
N HIS A 117 2.19 9.38 2.20
CA HIS A 117 2.60 10.21 1.09
C HIS A 117 3.30 9.34 0.04
N LEU A 118 2.93 9.51 -1.24
CA LEU A 118 3.57 8.84 -2.38
C LEU A 118 4.29 9.88 -3.21
N ASP A 119 5.61 9.73 -3.36
CA ASP A 119 6.39 10.44 -4.38
C ASP A 119 6.55 9.50 -5.58
N VAL A 120 6.00 9.89 -6.72
CA VAL A 120 5.98 9.09 -7.95
C VAL A 120 6.83 9.78 -9.01
N THR A 121 7.90 9.13 -9.43
CA THR A 121 8.78 9.64 -10.49
C THR A 121 8.61 8.80 -11.74
N LEU A 122 8.29 9.45 -12.86
CA LEU A 122 8.19 8.83 -14.18
C LEU A 122 9.22 9.44 -15.12
N SER A 123 10.01 8.60 -15.79
CA SER A 123 11.02 9.07 -16.74
C SER A 123 10.53 8.98 -18.18
N GLY A 124 10.92 9.99 -19.01
CA GLY A 124 10.65 9.97 -20.45
C GLY A 124 9.21 10.35 -20.84
N ILE A 125 8.50 11.07 -19.97
CA ILE A 125 7.12 11.51 -20.20
C ILE A 125 6.94 12.97 -19.74
N SER A 126 5.92 13.65 -20.26
CA SER A 126 5.58 15.01 -19.80
C SER A 126 4.98 15.01 -18.41
N GLN A 127 5.16 16.11 -17.65
CA GLN A 127 4.56 16.29 -16.33
C GLN A 127 3.03 16.12 -16.37
N ALA A 128 2.37 16.71 -17.36
CA ALA A 128 0.92 16.64 -17.51
C ALA A 128 0.42 15.20 -17.75
N ASP A 129 1.15 14.39 -18.51
CA ASP A 129 0.79 12.99 -18.72
C ASP A 129 1.12 12.14 -17.51
N ALA A 130 2.23 12.41 -16.81
CA ALA A 130 2.57 11.74 -15.55
C ALA A 130 1.47 11.93 -14.51
N GLU A 131 0.96 13.15 -14.33
CA GLU A 131 -0.14 13.46 -13.42
C GLU A 131 -1.43 12.71 -13.77
N LYS A 132 -1.80 12.65 -15.05
CA LYS A 132 -2.96 11.87 -15.53
C LYS A 132 -2.80 10.37 -15.24
N ILE A 133 -1.61 9.82 -15.49
CA ILE A 133 -1.30 8.42 -15.21
C ILE A 133 -1.46 8.13 -13.73
N VAL A 134 -0.92 8.99 -12.86
CA VAL A 134 -0.98 8.82 -11.41
C VAL A 134 -2.43 8.89 -10.91
N GLU A 135 -3.24 9.82 -11.42
CA GLU A 135 -4.67 9.90 -11.10
C GLU A 135 -5.42 8.62 -11.49
N GLN A 136 -5.20 8.11 -12.70
CA GLN A 136 -5.78 6.85 -13.16
C GLN A 136 -5.29 5.66 -12.32
N THR A 137 -4.02 5.68 -11.91
CA THR A 137 -3.42 4.64 -11.08
C THR A 137 -4.13 4.50 -9.73
N HIS A 138 -4.54 5.60 -9.11
CA HIS A 138 -5.32 5.55 -7.87
C HIS A 138 -6.65 4.82 -8.01
N GLN A 139 -7.23 4.74 -9.21
CA GLN A 139 -8.50 4.03 -9.44
C GLN A 139 -8.31 2.51 -9.56
N VAL A 140 -7.13 2.07 -10.03
CA VAL A 140 -6.87 0.65 -10.30
C VAL A 140 -5.99 -0.01 -9.24
N CYS A 141 -5.22 0.75 -8.46
CA CYS A 141 -4.34 0.21 -7.44
C CYS A 141 -5.14 -0.44 -6.29
N PRO A 142 -4.93 -1.74 -6.00
CA PRO A 142 -5.62 -2.43 -4.90
C PRO A 142 -5.44 -1.77 -3.53
N TYR A 143 -4.24 -1.27 -3.21
CA TYR A 143 -3.99 -0.59 -1.93
C TYR A 143 -4.73 0.75 -1.86
N SER A 144 -4.71 1.56 -2.93
CA SER A 144 -5.50 2.81 -2.98
C SER A 144 -6.99 2.53 -2.79
N ASN A 145 -7.51 1.47 -3.39
CA ASN A 145 -8.91 1.08 -3.24
C ASN A 145 -9.22 0.58 -1.83
N ALA A 146 -8.30 -0.15 -1.18
CA ALA A 146 -8.50 -0.69 0.17
C ALA A 146 -8.59 0.41 1.24
N ILE A 147 -7.89 1.54 1.07
CA ILE A 147 -7.82 2.63 2.06
C ILE A 147 -8.71 3.83 1.71
N ARG A 148 -9.33 3.83 0.53
CA ARG A 148 -10.20 4.92 0.05
C ARG A 148 -11.34 5.20 1.04
N GLY A 149 -11.51 6.49 1.39
CA GLY A 149 -12.53 6.92 2.34
C GLY A 149 -12.17 6.72 3.81
N ASN A 150 -11.06 6.03 4.11
CA ASN A 150 -10.57 5.84 5.48
C ASN A 150 -9.31 6.66 5.76
N MET A 151 -8.42 6.80 4.77
CA MET A 151 -7.17 7.52 4.91
C MET A 151 -6.91 8.39 3.67
N GLN A 152 -6.48 9.62 3.91
CA GLN A 152 -6.03 10.49 2.83
C GLN A 152 -4.61 10.11 2.40
N VAL A 153 -4.41 9.93 1.11
CA VAL A 153 -3.10 9.73 0.49
C VAL A 153 -2.72 11.02 -0.23
N CYS A 154 -1.64 11.64 0.20
CA CYS A 154 -1.02 12.74 -0.55
C CYS A 154 -0.09 12.14 -1.62
N THR A 155 -0.06 12.73 -2.81
CA THR A 155 0.80 12.26 -3.89
C THR A 155 1.51 13.44 -4.55
N THR A 156 2.82 13.32 -4.73
CA THR A 156 3.62 14.25 -5.52
C THR A 156 4.15 13.53 -6.75
N VAL A 157 4.07 14.17 -7.91
CA VAL A 157 4.47 13.60 -9.19
C VAL A 157 5.69 14.34 -9.73
N TYR A 158 6.71 13.59 -10.09
CA TYR A 158 7.95 14.09 -10.67
C TYR A 158 8.20 13.45 -12.03
N THR A 159 8.89 14.17 -12.90
CA THR A 159 9.38 13.64 -14.18
C THR A 159 10.91 13.81 -14.28
N LYS A 160 11.56 12.85 -14.98
CA LYS A 160 13.00 12.87 -15.29
C LYS A 160 13.23 12.70 -16.77
#